data_bada185170e1c5bb343a189b5f426bb3
#
_entry.id   bada185170e1c5bb343a189b5f426bb3
#
_cell.length_a   1.000
_cell.length_b   1.000
_cell.length_c   1.000
_cell.angle_alpha   90.00
_cell.angle_beta   90.00
_cell.angle_gamma   90.00
#
_symmetry.space_group_name_H-M   'P 1'
#
loop_
_entity.id
_entity.type
_entity.pdbx_description
1 polymer ?
#
loop_
_entity_poly.entity_id
_entity_poly.type
_entity_poly.pdbx_seq_one_letter_code
_entity_poly.pdbx_strand_id
1 'polypeptide(L)'
;MKKILKPLISVIAIGTLSLSINIDKNVLANNIANTCEYDSASNVNPDYSTMNCLLTETALSYNVPPEIVKAIAEGESGNWRHFDSKGEAIVTADNGIGIMQITNQAGYDQDKLKSDIVYNIQAGVKTLDNMFKRKDLPSINGGERDVLEHWYFAIMAYNGTKPVNSPIVQATDERNANAYQERILRIIEKLELIDLTVLPFKREHFQYDSNSKENIKFSAMNYKFDVPLTKSKYFFKTNQKVSATTTNVKFRTRPSIDSPSMGTLREGEIVTITGPFEYEEVSTKKNHFVWYPVKRNDGTKGYVASSYLNYSASTPTPTPPVTPPTTGNVDVSKFADYNANQYWAEDFKWAVNIGIISGYLNVKNPSTGKYENLLKPYTNLTENQMLTILFRYFKPSELASTNANTTWYGDVNYRLATKYSLPVLGANTASKQAIAGKDITRGNFARILVSMHYGKTVSQSEAIKFLRDNGLTTTKTNEEFKPNDSLTRAHTVAFFHRYEQIFNN
;
A
#
# COMPACT_ATOMS: atom_id res chain seq x y z
N MET A 1 -22.32 -36.85 -21.15
CA MET A 1 -22.25 -36.16 -19.83
C MET A 1 -21.14 -36.79 -19.00
N LYS A 2 -19.93 -36.30 -19.06
CA LYS A 2 -18.82 -36.76 -18.20
C LYS A 2 -18.69 -35.77 -17.03
N LYS A 3 -18.96 -36.26 -15.83
CA LYS A 3 -18.75 -35.52 -14.58
C LYS A 3 -17.25 -35.43 -14.32
N ILE A 4 -16.73 -34.20 -14.31
CA ILE A 4 -15.36 -33.93 -13.87
C ILE A 4 -15.38 -33.82 -12.35
N LEU A 5 -14.79 -34.79 -11.68
CA LEU A 5 -14.49 -34.76 -10.23
C LEU A 5 -13.29 -33.86 -10.03
N LYS A 6 -13.47 -32.78 -9.27
CA LYS A 6 -12.34 -31.96 -8.77
C LYS A 6 -11.68 -32.71 -7.61
N PRO A 7 -10.34 -32.80 -7.57
CA PRO A 7 -9.66 -33.41 -6.42
C PRO A 7 -9.71 -32.47 -5.21
N LEU A 8 -10.10 -33.03 -4.08
CA LEU A 8 -10.02 -32.39 -2.76
C LEU A 8 -8.54 -32.35 -2.34
N ILE A 9 -7.93 -31.17 -2.28
CA ILE A 9 -6.58 -31.01 -1.74
C ILE A 9 -6.69 -30.89 -0.21
N SER A 10 -6.25 -31.92 0.49
CA SER A 10 -6.11 -31.90 1.95
C SER A 10 -4.95 -31.03 2.36
N VAL A 11 -5.23 -29.91 3.02
CA VAL A 11 -4.23 -29.07 3.67
C VAL A 11 -3.73 -29.78 4.92
N ILE A 12 -2.49 -30.30 4.89
CA ILE A 12 -1.77 -30.77 6.08
C ILE A 12 -1.18 -29.54 6.78
N ALA A 13 -1.70 -29.22 7.95
CA ALA A 13 -1.11 -28.23 8.85
C ALA A 13 0.19 -28.81 9.40
N ILE A 14 1.34 -28.32 8.94
CA ILE A 14 2.65 -28.68 9.47
C ILE A 14 2.99 -27.73 10.61
N GLY A 15 2.94 -28.26 11.84
CA GLY A 15 3.48 -27.63 13.03
C GLY A 15 5.00 -27.44 12.88
N THR A 16 5.50 -26.31 13.38
CA THR A 16 6.91 -25.91 13.37
C THR A 16 7.78 -26.90 14.17
N LEU A 17 8.32 -27.88 13.50
CA LEU A 17 9.52 -28.60 13.94
C LEU A 17 10.60 -28.25 12.91
N SER A 18 11.63 -27.53 13.34
CA SER A 18 12.81 -27.22 12.53
C SER A 18 13.69 -28.48 12.36
N LEU A 19 13.23 -29.38 11.52
CA LEU A 19 14.09 -30.38 10.91
C LEU A 19 14.61 -29.80 9.60
N SER A 20 15.93 -29.64 9.49
CA SER A 20 16.60 -29.31 8.23
C SER A 20 16.43 -30.50 7.27
N ILE A 21 15.31 -30.62 6.62
CA ILE A 21 15.11 -31.57 5.53
C ILE A 21 15.85 -30.97 4.32
N ASN A 22 16.97 -31.61 3.95
CA ASN A 22 17.59 -31.37 2.64
C ASN A 22 16.62 -31.90 1.57
N ILE A 23 15.64 -31.09 1.18
CA ILE A 23 14.79 -31.39 0.03
C ILE A 23 15.70 -31.37 -1.20
N ASP A 24 15.70 -32.45 -1.97
CA ASP A 24 16.42 -32.52 -3.24
C ASP A 24 15.94 -31.35 -4.14
N LYS A 25 16.87 -30.57 -4.65
CA LYS A 25 16.59 -29.37 -5.45
C LYS A 25 15.75 -29.68 -6.69
N ASN A 26 15.90 -30.88 -7.26
CA ASN A 26 15.09 -31.32 -8.39
C ASN A 26 13.63 -31.59 -7.99
N VAL A 27 13.41 -32.11 -6.78
CA VAL A 27 12.06 -32.32 -6.24
C VAL A 27 11.35 -30.97 -6.01
N LEU A 28 12.06 -29.99 -5.50
CA LEU A 28 11.50 -28.65 -5.29
C LEU A 28 11.17 -27.95 -6.63
N ALA A 29 12.05 -28.03 -7.62
CA ALA A 29 11.82 -27.46 -8.95
C ALA A 29 10.60 -28.08 -9.62
N ASN A 30 10.50 -29.41 -9.60
CA ASN A 30 9.37 -30.13 -10.17
C ASN A 30 8.06 -29.80 -9.45
N ASN A 31 8.07 -29.63 -8.12
CA ASN A 31 6.88 -29.23 -7.38
C ASN A 31 6.41 -27.82 -7.76
N ILE A 32 7.32 -26.86 -7.94
CA ILE A 32 7.00 -25.49 -8.37
C ILE A 32 6.45 -25.49 -9.79
N ALA A 33 7.10 -26.18 -10.72
CA ALA A 33 6.63 -26.30 -12.10
C ALA A 33 5.20 -26.89 -12.15
N ASN A 34 4.94 -27.98 -11.40
CA ASN A 34 3.62 -28.60 -11.31
C ASN A 34 2.58 -27.65 -10.67
N THR A 35 2.93 -26.93 -9.62
CA THR A 35 2.03 -25.96 -8.97
C THR A 35 1.61 -24.85 -9.93
N CYS A 36 2.54 -24.41 -10.79
CA CYS A 36 2.32 -23.36 -11.77
C CYS A 36 1.85 -23.87 -13.14
N GLU A 37 1.54 -25.16 -13.26
CA GLU A 37 1.14 -25.81 -14.52
C GLU A 37 2.10 -25.52 -15.69
N TYR A 38 3.40 -25.46 -15.38
CA TYR A 38 4.45 -25.17 -16.35
C TYR A 38 5.19 -26.43 -16.81
N ASP A 39 5.31 -26.59 -18.12
CA ASP A 39 6.14 -27.64 -18.74
C ASP A 39 7.58 -27.13 -18.92
N SER A 40 8.49 -27.55 -18.03
CA SER A 40 9.90 -27.16 -18.06
C SER A 40 10.69 -27.68 -19.27
N ALA A 41 10.16 -28.64 -20.02
CA ALA A 41 10.80 -29.18 -21.22
C ALA A 41 10.49 -28.37 -22.49
N SER A 42 9.60 -27.36 -22.42
CA SER A 42 9.09 -26.65 -23.59
C SER A 42 10.10 -25.69 -24.24
N ASN A 43 11.15 -25.24 -23.52
CA ASN A 43 12.09 -24.18 -23.93
C ASN A 43 11.40 -22.92 -24.48
N VAL A 44 10.25 -22.58 -23.91
CA VAL A 44 9.44 -21.40 -24.27
C VAL A 44 9.19 -20.57 -23.01
N ASN A 45 9.28 -19.26 -23.14
CA ASN A 45 8.85 -18.38 -22.05
C ASN A 45 7.34 -18.58 -21.81
N PRO A 46 6.91 -18.94 -20.60
CA PRO A 46 5.48 -19.04 -20.30
C PRO A 46 4.80 -17.68 -20.38
N ASP A 47 3.47 -17.66 -20.32
CA ASP A 47 2.72 -16.43 -20.17
C ASP A 47 2.99 -15.74 -18.82
N TYR A 48 2.51 -14.49 -18.68
CA TYR A 48 2.83 -13.68 -17.52
C TYR A 48 2.25 -14.22 -16.21
N SER A 49 1.07 -14.82 -16.24
CA SER A 49 0.45 -15.40 -15.04
C SER A 49 1.26 -16.60 -14.55
N THR A 50 1.65 -17.48 -15.45
CA THR A 50 2.50 -18.64 -15.16
C THR A 50 3.90 -18.20 -14.68
N MET A 51 4.53 -17.19 -15.33
CA MET A 51 5.82 -16.68 -14.88
C MET A 51 5.73 -16.00 -13.51
N ASN A 52 4.65 -15.25 -13.25
CA ASN A 52 4.39 -14.69 -11.92
C ASN A 52 4.31 -15.80 -10.86
N CYS A 53 3.63 -16.90 -11.17
CA CYS A 53 3.58 -18.08 -10.30
C CYS A 53 4.99 -18.64 -10.04
N LEU A 54 5.78 -18.91 -11.07
CA LEU A 54 7.13 -19.49 -10.95
C LEU A 54 8.04 -18.62 -10.06
N LEU A 55 8.05 -17.32 -10.30
CA LEU A 55 8.85 -16.36 -9.51
C LEU A 55 8.36 -16.28 -8.07
N THR A 56 7.04 -16.22 -7.86
CA THR A 56 6.42 -16.12 -6.53
C THR A 56 6.65 -17.38 -5.70
N GLU A 57 6.32 -18.56 -6.22
CA GLU A 57 6.45 -19.82 -5.49
C GLU A 57 7.92 -20.12 -5.17
N THR A 58 8.83 -19.82 -6.10
CA THR A 58 10.26 -19.97 -5.83
C THR A 58 10.71 -19.01 -4.72
N ALA A 59 10.31 -17.74 -4.76
CA ALA A 59 10.65 -16.75 -3.73
C ALA A 59 10.17 -17.21 -2.34
N LEU A 60 8.91 -17.63 -2.24
CA LEU A 60 8.31 -18.10 -0.99
C LEU A 60 9.00 -19.33 -0.43
N SER A 61 9.46 -20.26 -1.29
CA SER A 61 10.18 -21.47 -0.86
C SER A 61 11.52 -21.18 -0.17
N TYR A 62 12.10 -20.00 -0.40
CA TYR A 62 13.32 -19.51 0.25
C TYR A 62 13.03 -18.44 1.32
N ASN A 63 11.77 -18.17 1.63
CA ASN A 63 11.36 -17.07 2.51
C ASN A 63 11.95 -15.70 2.08
N VAL A 64 11.89 -15.44 0.78
CA VAL A 64 12.26 -14.16 0.14
C VAL A 64 10.98 -13.48 -0.30
N PRO A 65 10.81 -12.16 -0.10
CA PRO A 65 9.65 -11.44 -0.61
C PRO A 65 9.55 -11.55 -2.14
N PRO A 66 8.43 -12.04 -2.68
CA PRO A 66 8.25 -12.18 -4.12
C PRO A 66 8.42 -10.88 -4.91
N GLU A 67 8.05 -9.74 -4.31
CA GLU A 67 8.24 -8.42 -4.90
C GLU A 67 9.69 -8.18 -5.34
N ILE A 68 10.64 -8.58 -4.50
CA ILE A 68 12.07 -8.38 -4.76
C ILE A 68 12.55 -9.29 -5.89
N VAL A 69 12.17 -10.57 -5.85
CA VAL A 69 12.57 -11.55 -6.88
C VAL A 69 12.03 -11.15 -8.26
N LYS A 70 10.78 -10.75 -8.33
CA LYS A 70 10.14 -10.28 -9.56
C LYS A 70 10.74 -9.00 -10.11
N ALA A 71 11.08 -8.06 -9.21
CA ALA A 71 11.73 -6.83 -9.63
C ALA A 71 13.16 -7.07 -10.13
N ILE A 72 13.91 -8.01 -9.53
CA ILE A 72 15.23 -8.42 -10.03
C ILE A 72 15.07 -9.08 -11.40
N ALA A 73 14.17 -10.04 -11.56
CA ALA A 73 13.91 -10.70 -12.84
C ALA A 73 13.53 -9.70 -13.95
N GLU A 74 12.72 -8.69 -13.63
CA GLU A 74 12.37 -7.60 -14.56
C GLU A 74 13.57 -6.71 -14.88
N GLY A 75 14.38 -6.37 -13.88
CA GLY A 75 15.57 -5.53 -14.05
C GLY A 75 16.69 -6.20 -14.84
N GLU A 76 16.82 -7.53 -14.75
CA GLU A 76 17.85 -8.32 -15.40
C GLU A 76 17.48 -8.71 -16.84
N SER A 77 16.24 -9.15 -17.07
CA SER A 77 15.85 -9.72 -18.36
C SER A 77 14.88 -8.87 -19.18
N GLY A 78 14.24 -7.92 -18.58
CA GLY A 78 13.12 -7.15 -19.15
C GLY A 78 11.95 -8.04 -19.59
N ASN A 79 10.75 -7.78 -19.09
CA ASN A 79 9.56 -8.61 -19.37
C ASN A 79 9.67 -10.09 -18.95
N TRP A 80 10.49 -10.42 -17.95
CA TRP A 80 10.66 -11.77 -17.41
C TRP A 80 10.99 -12.83 -18.47
N ARG A 81 11.89 -12.52 -19.41
CA ARG A 81 12.28 -13.45 -20.46
C ARG A 81 13.50 -14.27 -20.07
N HIS A 82 13.40 -15.57 -20.27
CA HIS A 82 14.52 -16.50 -20.16
C HIS A 82 15.08 -16.90 -21.52
N PHE A 83 14.21 -17.14 -22.49
CA PHE A 83 14.55 -17.50 -23.85
C PHE A 83 14.35 -16.33 -24.81
N ASP A 84 15.16 -16.28 -25.85
CA ASP A 84 15.00 -15.38 -26.97
C ASP A 84 13.95 -15.90 -27.99
N SER A 85 13.83 -15.25 -29.15
CA SER A 85 12.87 -15.64 -30.19
C SER A 85 13.20 -16.95 -30.89
N LYS A 86 14.39 -17.51 -30.67
CA LYS A 86 14.83 -18.79 -31.23
C LYS A 86 14.71 -19.94 -30.25
N GLY A 87 14.27 -19.66 -29.02
CA GLY A 87 14.20 -20.65 -27.93
C GLY A 87 15.56 -20.92 -27.27
N GLU A 88 16.56 -20.06 -27.49
CA GLU A 88 17.84 -20.14 -26.81
C GLU A 88 17.84 -19.25 -25.55
N ALA A 89 18.54 -19.69 -24.49
CA ALA A 89 18.67 -18.88 -23.29
C ALA A 89 19.32 -17.53 -23.61
N ILE A 90 18.74 -16.45 -23.06
CA ILE A 90 19.36 -15.12 -23.12
C ILE A 90 20.67 -15.16 -22.33
N VAL A 91 21.80 -14.86 -23.01
CA VAL A 91 23.11 -14.74 -22.38
C VAL A 91 23.68 -13.36 -22.69
N THR A 92 24.05 -12.61 -21.65
CA THR A 92 24.61 -11.25 -21.80
C THR A 92 26.13 -11.28 -22.02
N ALA A 93 26.72 -10.14 -22.39
CA ALA A 93 28.15 -10.00 -22.68
C ALA A 93 29.07 -10.33 -21.50
N ASP A 94 28.58 -10.21 -20.27
CA ASP A 94 29.24 -10.59 -19.02
C ASP A 94 28.95 -12.04 -18.58
N ASN A 95 28.41 -12.86 -19.51
CA ASN A 95 28.03 -14.26 -19.35
C ASN A 95 26.88 -14.48 -18.33
N GLY A 96 26.04 -13.48 -18.05
CA GLY A 96 24.81 -13.66 -17.28
C GLY A 96 23.82 -14.55 -18.06
N ILE A 97 23.27 -15.60 -17.43
CA ILE A 97 22.38 -16.57 -18.05
C ILE A 97 20.94 -16.39 -17.59
N GLY A 98 20.03 -16.27 -18.54
CA GLY A 98 18.59 -16.43 -18.37
C GLY A 98 17.90 -15.31 -17.59
N ILE A 99 16.70 -15.59 -17.09
CA ILE A 99 15.81 -14.61 -16.47
C ILE A 99 16.42 -13.89 -15.25
N MET A 100 17.29 -14.58 -14.48
CA MET A 100 17.95 -14.03 -13.29
C MET A 100 19.40 -13.58 -13.56
N GLN A 101 19.87 -13.64 -14.79
CA GLN A 101 21.22 -13.24 -15.23
C GLN A 101 22.34 -13.76 -14.32
N ILE A 102 22.42 -15.10 -14.19
CA ILE A 102 23.39 -15.76 -13.31
C ILE A 102 24.79 -15.67 -13.92
N THR A 103 25.65 -14.82 -13.37
CA THR A 103 27.06 -14.64 -13.78
C THR A 103 28.02 -15.52 -13.02
N ASN A 104 27.81 -15.72 -11.70
CA ASN A 104 28.59 -16.65 -10.87
C ASN A 104 28.01 -18.05 -10.98
N GLN A 105 28.53 -18.81 -11.93
CA GLN A 105 28.02 -20.12 -12.30
C GLN A 105 28.69 -21.28 -11.55
N ALA A 106 29.64 -20.99 -10.67
CA ALA A 106 30.34 -22.01 -9.90
C ALA A 106 29.34 -22.80 -9.02
N GLY A 107 29.34 -24.11 -9.20
CA GLY A 107 28.43 -25.01 -8.46
C GLY A 107 27.00 -25.09 -9.00
N TYR A 108 26.74 -24.54 -10.17
CA TYR A 108 25.50 -24.73 -10.94
C TYR A 108 25.73 -25.56 -12.19
N ASP A 109 24.72 -26.34 -12.57
CA ASP A 109 24.67 -27.02 -13.85
C ASP A 109 24.36 -25.99 -14.94
N GLN A 110 25.30 -25.72 -15.84
CA GLN A 110 25.17 -24.67 -16.84
C GLN A 110 24.15 -25.00 -17.94
N ASP A 111 23.96 -26.27 -18.27
CA ASP A 111 22.95 -26.67 -19.23
C ASP A 111 21.55 -26.47 -18.65
N LYS A 112 21.36 -26.79 -17.38
CA LYS A 112 20.11 -26.48 -16.65
C LYS A 112 19.90 -24.99 -16.48
N LEU A 113 20.92 -24.18 -16.21
CA LEU A 113 20.76 -22.71 -16.16
C LEU A 113 20.23 -22.15 -17.46
N LYS A 114 20.54 -22.76 -18.61
CA LYS A 114 20.09 -22.34 -19.93
C LYS A 114 18.74 -22.92 -20.31
N SER A 115 18.45 -24.18 -19.96
CA SER A 115 17.27 -24.90 -20.46
C SER A 115 16.10 -24.93 -19.48
N ASP A 116 16.31 -24.69 -18.18
CA ASP A 116 15.30 -24.81 -17.13
C ASP A 116 15.08 -23.46 -16.43
N ILE A 117 13.95 -22.82 -16.74
CA ILE A 117 13.56 -21.53 -16.12
C ILE A 117 13.47 -21.64 -14.59
N VAL A 118 12.89 -22.73 -14.07
CA VAL A 118 12.70 -22.89 -12.62
C VAL A 118 14.06 -23.04 -11.93
N TYR A 119 14.97 -23.80 -12.52
CA TYR A 119 16.32 -23.93 -12.02
C TYR A 119 17.08 -22.59 -12.03
N ASN A 120 16.92 -21.80 -13.08
CA ASN A 120 17.53 -20.47 -13.18
C ASN A 120 16.96 -19.50 -12.11
N ILE A 121 15.64 -19.48 -11.93
CA ILE A 121 14.99 -18.69 -10.87
C ILE A 121 15.49 -19.13 -9.48
N GLN A 122 15.56 -20.43 -9.22
CA GLN A 122 16.10 -20.96 -7.95
C GLN A 122 17.56 -20.53 -7.72
N ALA A 123 18.39 -20.52 -8.75
CA ALA A 123 19.77 -20.06 -8.65
C ALA A 123 19.84 -18.58 -8.25
N GLY A 124 19.02 -17.72 -8.88
CA GLY A 124 18.93 -16.30 -8.53
C GLY A 124 18.40 -16.05 -7.12
N VAL A 125 17.30 -16.71 -6.74
CA VAL A 125 16.70 -16.59 -5.40
C VAL A 125 17.67 -17.07 -4.32
N LYS A 126 18.37 -18.19 -4.55
CA LYS A 126 19.38 -18.69 -3.62
C LYS A 126 20.57 -17.73 -3.50
N THR A 127 21.00 -17.12 -4.60
CA THR A 127 22.03 -16.08 -4.57
C THR A 127 21.58 -14.91 -3.71
N LEU A 128 20.39 -14.40 -3.92
CA LEU A 128 19.80 -13.30 -3.12
C LEU A 128 19.67 -13.67 -1.63
N ASP A 129 19.19 -14.87 -1.33
CA ASP A 129 19.11 -15.40 0.06
C ASP A 129 20.48 -15.48 0.72
N ASN A 130 21.51 -15.93 -0.01
CA ASN A 130 22.89 -15.94 0.46
C ASN A 130 23.42 -14.53 0.72
N MET A 131 23.11 -13.55 -0.15
CA MET A 131 23.49 -12.15 0.08
C MET A 131 22.85 -11.58 1.34
N PHE A 132 21.59 -11.88 1.61
CA PHE A 132 20.90 -11.45 2.83
C PHE A 132 21.54 -12.03 4.11
N LYS A 133 22.12 -13.23 4.04
CA LYS A 133 22.77 -13.92 5.16
C LYS A 133 24.22 -13.49 5.39
N ARG A 134 24.82 -12.72 4.51
CA ARG A 134 26.23 -12.29 4.62
C ARG A 134 26.46 -11.44 5.86
N LYS A 135 27.56 -11.71 6.57
CA LYS A 135 27.94 -11.00 7.79
C LYS A 135 28.79 -9.74 7.53
N ASP A 136 29.30 -9.59 6.32
CA ASP A 136 30.06 -8.44 5.85
C ASP A 136 29.17 -7.40 5.15
N LEU A 137 27.86 -7.62 5.08
CA LEU A 137 26.87 -6.65 4.61
C LEU A 137 26.08 -6.08 5.80
N PRO A 138 25.74 -4.78 5.79
CA PRO A 138 24.91 -4.19 6.82
C PRO A 138 23.48 -4.74 6.80
N SER A 139 22.86 -4.68 7.97
CA SER A 139 21.41 -4.83 8.14
C SER A 139 20.75 -3.46 8.37
N ILE A 140 19.44 -3.39 8.19
CA ILE A 140 18.58 -2.24 8.50
C ILE A 140 17.60 -2.68 9.57
N ASN A 141 17.50 -1.94 10.69
CA ASN A 141 16.56 -2.16 11.80
C ASN A 141 16.47 -3.62 12.29
N GLY A 142 17.55 -4.40 12.16
CA GLY A 142 17.58 -5.80 12.62
C GLY A 142 17.36 -6.86 11.54
N GLY A 143 16.89 -6.47 10.33
CA GLY A 143 16.88 -7.36 9.17
C GLY A 143 15.74 -8.39 9.16
N GLU A 144 14.51 -8.02 9.47
CA GLU A 144 13.34 -8.88 9.30
C GLU A 144 13.12 -9.21 7.82
N ARG A 145 12.87 -10.49 7.52
CA ARG A 145 12.82 -10.98 6.13
C ARG A 145 11.57 -10.58 5.37
N ASP A 146 10.48 -10.31 6.06
CA ASP A 146 9.20 -9.88 5.49
C ASP A 146 9.10 -8.36 5.24
N VAL A 147 10.19 -7.62 5.47
CA VAL A 147 10.30 -6.17 5.23
C VAL A 147 11.16 -5.90 4.01
N LEU A 148 10.60 -5.18 3.03
CA LEU A 148 11.22 -5.00 1.71
C LEU A 148 12.54 -4.21 1.77
N GLU A 149 12.58 -3.09 2.52
CA GLU A 149 13.77 -2.26 2.65
C GLU A 149 14.91 -2.97 3.40
N HIS A 150 14.64 -4.01 4.18
CA HIS A 150 15.68 -4.80 4.83
C HIS A 150 16.57 -5.56 3.84
N TRP A 151 16.09 -5.77 2.62
CA TRP A 151 16.83 -6.43 1.54
C TRP A 151 17.75 -5.49 0.76
N TYR A 152 17.80 -4.22 1.11
CA TYR A 152 18.53 -3.17 0.39
C TYR A 152 19.97 -3.58 0.06
N PHE A 153 20.75 -4.03 1.05
CA PHE A 153 22.15 -4.43 0.87
C PHE A 153 22.29 -5.80 0.21
N ALA A 154 21.33 -6.69 0.37
CA ALA A 154 21.29 -7.95 -0.36
C ALA A 154 21.05 -7.73 -1.86
N ILE A 155 20.13 -6.82 -2.21
CA ILE A 155 19.89 -6.40 -3.59
C ILE A 155 21.14 -5.72 -4.17
N MET A 156 21.78 -4.81 -3.43
CA MET A 156 23.04 -4.21 -3.84
C MET A 156 24.08 -5.28 -4.16
N ALA A 157 24.28 -6.23 -3.26
CA ALA A 157 25.31 -7.25 -3.37
C ALA A 157 25.01 -8.31 -4.45
N TYR A 158 23.75 -8.44 -4.89
CA TYR A 158 23.37 -9.27 -6.01
C TYR A 158 24.10 -8.82 -7.30
N ASN A 159 24.17 -7.52 -7.53
CA ASN A 159 24.92 -6.91 -8.65
C ASN A 159 26.37 -6.55 -8.26
N GLY A 160 26.68 -6.48 -6.97
CA GLY A 160 28.01 -6.16 -6.45
C GLY A 160 28.06 -4.88 -5.61
N THR A 161 28.97 -4.89 -4.63
CA THR A 161 29.15 -3.78 -3.67
C THR A 161 30.21 -2.76 -4.14
N LYS A 162 30.31 -2.51 -5.45
CA LYS A 162 31.26 -1.57 -6.04
C LYS A 162 30.78 -0.12 -5.93
N PRO A 163 31.67 0.87 -6.05
CA PRO A 163 31.36 2.30 -5.97
C PRO A 163 30.18 2.76 -6.83
N VAL A 164 29.96 2.15 -8.00
CA VAL A 164 28.82 2.45 -8.89
C VAL A 164 27.46 2.19 -8.22
N ASN A 165 27.40 1.27 -7.26
CA ASN A 165 26.21 0.93 -6.50
C ASN A 165 26.14 1.67 -5.14
N SER A 166 27.01 2.67 -4.90
CA SER A 166 26.88 3.49 -3.67
C SER A 166 25.53 4.21 -3.65
N PRO A 167 24.79 4.17 -2.53
CA PRO A 167 23.51 4.88 -2.40
C PRO A 167 23.63 6.40 -2.53
N ILE A 168 24.81 6.95 -2.20
CA ILE A 168 25.08 8.38 -2.24
C ILE A 168 26.29 8.61 -3.16
N VAL A 169 26.17 9.56 -4.08
CA VAL A 169 27.25 9.99 -4.96
C VAL A 169 28.28 10.77 -4.17
N GLN A 170 29.53 10.31 -4.17
CA GLN A 170 30.60 10.89 -3.35
C GLN A 170 30.89 12.36 -3.68
N ALA A 171 30.79 12.74 -4.95
CA ALA A 171 31.14 14.08 -5.41
C ALA A 171 30.09 15.15 -5.11
N THR A 172 28.80 14.76 -4.95
CA THR A 172 27.67 15.70 -4.83
C THR A 172 26.86 15.54 -3.56
N ASP A 173 27.12 14.49 -2.77
CA ASP A 173 26.31 14.07 -1.62
C ASP A 173 24.84 13.76 -1.96
N GLU A 174 24.51 13.66 -3.25
CA GLU A 174 23.15 13.33 -3.72
C GLU A 174 22.91 11.83 -3.75
N ARG A 175 21.62 11.45 -3.67
CA ARG A 175 21.20 10.07 -3.83
C ARG A 175 21.52 9.55 -5.23
N ASN A 176 22.14 8.39 -5.30
CA ASN A 176 22.48 7.73 -6.57
C ASN A 176 21.28 6.94 -7.12
N ALA A 177 20.40 7.61 -7.83
CA ALA A 177 19.24 6.98 -8.44
C ALA A 177 19.60 5.88 -9.47
N ASN A 178 20.84 5.81 -9.93
CA ASN A 178 21.31 4.79 -10.89
C ASN A 178 21.92 3.56 -10.21
N ALA A 179 22.14 3.57 -8.90
CA ALA A 179 22.58 2.39 -8.17
C ALA A 179 21.60 1.22 -8.39
N TYR A 180 22.14 0.01 -8.50
CA TYR A 180 21.34 -1.16 -8.83
C TYR A 180 20.14 -1.35 -7.91
N GLN A 181 20.34 -1.34 -6.60
CA GLN A 181 19.27 -1.50 -5.62
C GLN A 181 18.22 -0.39 -5.69
N GLU A 182 18.60 0.84 -6.03
CA GLU A 182 17.65 1.94 -6.22
C GLU A 182 16.77 1.72 -7.45
N ARG A 183 17.35 1.15 -8.50
CA ARG A 183 16.59 0.78 -9.70
C ARG A 183 15.61 -0.36 -9.40
N ILE A 184 16.03 -1.39 -8.67
CA ILE A 184 15.17 -2.53 -8.30
C ILE A 184 14.02 -2.06 -7.41
N LEU A 185 14.27 -1.23 -6.39
CA LEU A 185 13.21 -0.69 -5.53
C LEU A 185 12.19 0.12 -6.34
N ARG A 186 12.63 0.96 -7.29
CA ARG A 186 11.70 1.65 -8.21
C ARG A 186 10.89 0.72 -9.11
N ILE A 187 11.43 -0.44 -9.49
CA ILE A 187 10.66 -1.45 -10.22
C ILE A 187 9.55 -2.01 -9.33
N ILE A 188 9.83 -2.28 -8.05
CA ILE A 188 8.80 -2.69 -7.07
C ILE A 188 7.71 -1.63 -7.00
N GLU A 189 8.05 -0.36 -6.75
CA GLU A 189 7.07 0.73 -6.67
C GLU A 189 6.19 0.81 -7.91
N LYS A 190 6.81 0.73 -9.09
CA LYS A 190 6.12 0.88 -10.37
C LYS A 190 5.21 -0.31 -10.71
N LEU A 191 5.63 -1.54 -10.46
CA LEU A 191 4.99 -2.74 -10.99
C LEU A 191 4.20 -3.52 -9.93
N GLU A 192 4.61 -3.48 -8.67
CA GLU A 192 3.81 -3.99 -7.54
C GLU A 192 2.83 -2.93 -7.02
N LEU A 193 2.95 -1.67 -7.47
CA LEU A 193 2.12 -0.54 -7.06
C LEU A 193 2.15 -0.33 -5.53
N ILE A 194 3.33 -0.41 -4.94
CA ILE A 194 3.59 -0.28 -3.50
C ILE A 194 4.55 0.89 -3.29
N ASP A 195 4.20 1.84 -2.43
CA ASP A 195 5.11 2.89 -2.03
C ASP A 195 6.14 2.35 -1.03
N LEU A 196 7.43 2.51 -1.32
CA LEU A 196 8.52 2.15 -0.44
C LEU A 196 9.07 3.35 0.30
N THR A 197 9.64 3.11 1.48
CA THR A 197 10.28 4.16 2.24
C THR A 197 11.68 4.45 1.71
N VAL A 198 11.93 5.71 1.40
CA VAL A 198 13.27 6.19 1.06
C VAL A 198 14.14 6.18 2.31
N LEU A 199 15.14 5.29 2.35
CA LEU A 199 16.05 5.16 3.48
C LEU A 199 16.94 6.41 3.60
N PRO A 200 17.06 7.05 4.78
CA PRO A 200 17.77 8.32 4.96
C PRO A 200 19.29 8.12 5.06
N PHE A 201 19.87 7.49 4.05
CA PHE A 201 21.31 7.36 3.97
C PHE A 201 22.00 8.71 3.80
N LYS A 202 23.21 8.81 4.35
CA LYS A 202 24.09 9.97 4.25
C LYS A 202 25.44 9.54 3.67
N ARG A 203 26.17 10.53 3.16
CA ARG A 203 27.51 10.32 2.59
C ARG A 203 28.46 9.60 3.55
N GLU A 204 28.44 9.93 4.81
CA GLU A 204 29.29 9.37 5.86
C GLU A 204 29.07 7.87 6.12
N HIS A 205 27.95 7.31 5.65
CA HIS A 205 27.65 5.89 5.78
C HIS A 205 28.50 5.02 4.85
N PHE A 206 29.08 5.59 3.79
CA PHE A 206 29.76 4.87 2.71
C PHE A 206 31.13 5.45 2.42
N GLN A 207 32.18 4.64 2.59
CA GLN A 207 33.55 5.02 2.29
C GLN A 207 34.05 4.25 1.07
N TYR A 208 34.47 4.95 0.04
CA TYR A 208 35.00 4.37 -1.18
C TYR A 208 35.78 5.40 -1.97
N ASP A 209 36.68 4.95 -2.84
CA ASP A 209 37.26 5.74 -3.93
C ASP A 209 36.46 5.48 -5.20
N SER A 210 35.90 6.52 -5.81
CA SER A 210 35.05 6.42 -7.01
C SER A 210 35.78 5.80 -8.22
N ASN A 211 37.11 5.88 -8.24
CA ASN A 211 37.95 5.33 -9.30
C ASN A 211 38.45 3.91 -8.99
N SER A 212 38.17 3.40 -7.81
CA SER A 212 38.62 2.08 -7.36
C SER A 212 37.69 0.97 -7.82
N LYS A 213 38.26 -0.23 -7.96
CA LYS A 213 37.51 -1.49 -8.11
C LYS A 213 37.24 -2.17 -6.76
N GLU A 214 37.67 -1.57 -5.67
CA GLU A 214 37.41 -2.09 -4.32
C GLU A 214 35.92 -1.99 -3.94
N ASN A 215 35.53 -2.81 -2.99
CA ASN A 215 34.16 -2.76 -2.44
C ASN A 215 33.98 -1.54 -1.56
N ILE A 216 32.76 -1.02 -1.53
CA ILE A 216 32.34 0.02 -0.58
C ILE A 216 32.57 -0.50 0.85
N LYS A 217 33.15 0.35 1.72
CA LYS A 217 33.24 0.13 3.15
C LYS A 217 32.07 0.82 3.86
N PHE A 218 31.38 0.09 4.69
CA PHE A 218 30.22 0.57 5.44
C PHE A 218 30.65 1.10 6.80
N SER A 219 30.12 2.24 7.23
CA SER A 219 30.45 2.84 8.54
C SER A 219 29.80 2.11 9.71
N ALA A 220 28.74 1.33 9.47
CA ALA A 220 28.05 0.52 10.46
C ALA A 220 27.55 -0.79 9.84
N MET A 221 27.42 -1.83 10.67
CA MET A 221 26.87 -3.13 10.25
C MET A 221 25.39 -3.28 10.58
N ASN A 222 24.77 -2.28 11.21
CA ASN A 222 23.34 -2.19 11.42
C ASN A 222 22.92 -0.71 11.44
N TYR A 223 22.25 -0.29 10.38
CA TYR A 223 21.68 1.05 10.30
C TYR A 223 20.30 1.08 10.96
N LYS A 224 20.12 1.96 11.92
CA LYS A 224 18.83 2.17 12.61
C LYS A 224 18.20 3.45 12.08
N PHE A 225 17.04 3.28 11.46
CA PHE A 225 16.25 4.40 10.93
C PHE A 225 14.86 4.39 11.59
N ASP A 226 14.45 5.51 12.14
CA ASP A 226 13.10 5.70 12.70
C ASP A 226 12.16 6.18 11.57
N VAL A 227 11.91 5.26 10.64
CA VAL A 227 11.01 5.46 9.49
C VAL A 227 10.11 4.24 9.34
N PRO A 228 8.85 4.42 8.89
CA PRO A 228 7.98 3.28 8.63
C PRO A 228 8.52 2.48 7.45
N LEU A 229 8.71 1.17 7.63
CA LEU A 229 9.17 0.26 6.60
C LEU A 229 8.03 -0.60 6.05
N THR A 230 8.19 -1.11 4.84
CA THR A 230 7.14 -1.75 4.06
C THR A 230 7.21 -3.26 4.20
N LYS A 231 6.16 -3.87 4.74
CA LYS A 231 6.03 -5.33 4.76
C LYS A 231 5.57 -5.86 3.42
N SER A 232 6.13 -7.01 3.04
CA SER A 232 5.70 -7.76 1.85
C SER A 232 4.19 -8.06 1.89
N LYS A 233 3.56 -8.00 0.72
CA LYS A 233 2.12 -8.23 0.52
C LYS A 233 1.77 -9.70 0.26
N TYR A 234 2.75 -10.61 0.35
CA TYR A 234 2.60 -12.03 0.03
C TYR A 234 2.45 -12.95 1.25
N PHE A 235 2.53 -12.39 2.47
CA PHE A 235 2.47 -13.19 3.70
C PHE A 235 1.16 -13.04 4.48
N PHE A 236 0.10 -12.49 3.88
CA PHE A 236 -1.20 -12.46 4.51
C PHE A 236 -1.78 -13.87 4.67
N LYS A 237 -2.40 -14.12 5.83
CA LYS A 237 -2.92 -15.44 6.19
C LYS A 237 -4.45 -15.44 6.17
N THR A 238 -5.04 -16.61 5.88
CA THR A 238 -6.49 -16.82 6.01
C THR A 238 -6.97 -16.41 7.40
N ASN A 239 -8.10 -15.74 7.46
CA ASN A 239 -8.70 -15.10 8.64
C ASN A 239 -7.96 -13.87 9.18
N GLN A 240 -6.86 -13.45 8.55
CA GLN A 240 -6.19 -12.20 8.91
C GLN A 240 -7.01 -11.00 8.46
N LYS A 241 -7.09 -10.00 9.33
CA LYS A 241 -7.65 -8.68 8.99
C LYS A 241 -6.56 -7.85 8.33
N VAL A 242 -6.89 -7.25 7.20
CA VAL A 242 -6.05 -6.32 6.44
C VAL A 242 -6.84 -5.07 6.12
N SER A 243 -6.18 -3.97 5.84
CA SER A 243 -6.82 -2.70 5.50
C SER A 243 -6.44 -2.25 4.09
N ALA A 244 -7.36 -1.60 3.40
CA ALA A 244 -7.06 -0.96 2.12
C ALA A 244 -6.11 0.24 2.32
N THR A 245 -5.11 0.38 1.43
CA THR A 245 -4.03 1.39 1.54
C THR A 245 -4.44 2.76 0.98
N THR A 246 -5.48 2.81 0.17
CA THR A 246 -5.97 4.03 -0.49
C THR A 246 -7.47 3.95 -0.71
N THR A 247 -8.07 5.05 -1.15
CA THR A 247 -9.49 5.09 -1.54
C THR A 247 -9.69 4.50 -2.95
N ASN A 248 -10.92 4.11 -3.24
CA ASN A 248 -11.34 3.58 -4.56
C ASN A 248 -10.62 2.29 -4.97
N VAL A 249 -10.15 1.49 -4.02
CA VAL A 249 -9.58 0.18 -4.30
C VAL A 249 -10.66 -0.73 -4.85
N LYS A 250 -10.50 -1.21 -6.07
CA LYS A 250 -11.49 -2.05 -6.74
C LYS A 250 -11.70 -3.37 -5.99
N PHE A 251 -12.95 -3.63 -5.65
CA PHE A 251 -13.43 -4.88 -5.07
C PHE A 251 -14.10 -5.68 -6.17
N ARG A 252 -13.52 -6.83 -6.55
CA ARG A 252 -13.83 -7.51 -7.81
C ARG A 252 -14.46 -8.88 -7.58
N THR A 253 -15.20 -9.36 -8.60
CA THR A 253 -15.85 -10.68 -8.54
C THR A 253 -14.88 -11.84 -8.74
N ARG A 254 -13.74 -11.62 -9.44
CA ARG A 254 -12.72 -12.63 -9.78
C ARG A 254 -11.32 -12.03 -9.70
N PRO A 255 -10.26 -12.85 -9.63
CA PRO A 255 -8.86 -12.41 -9.54
C PRO A 255 -8.34 -11.90 -10.89
N SER A 256 -8.88 -10.79 -11.38
CA SER A 256 -8.48 -10.19 -12.66
C SER A 256 -8.77 -8.69 -12.70
N ILE A 257 -7.87 -7.94 -13.36
CA ILE A 257 -8.10 -6.51 -13.64
C ILE A 257 -9.26 -6.29 -14.61
N ASP A 258 -9.62 -7.27 -15.42
CA ASP A 258 -10.73 -7.22 -16.35
C ASP A 258 -12.06 -7.71 -15.74
N SER A 259 -12.02 -8.21 -14.51
CA SER A 259 -13.22 -8.66 -13.79
C SER A 259 -14.12 -7.47 -13.41
N PRO A 260 -15.46 -7.65 -13.44
CA PRO A 260 -16.38 -6.65 -12.95
C PRO A 260 -16.07 -6.22 -11.51
N SER A 261 -16.19 -4.92 -11.24
CA SER A 261 -16.11 -4.38 -9.89
C SER A 261 -17.48 -4.46 -9.22
N MET A 262 -17.52 -4.96 -7.98
CA MET A 262 -18.69 -4.94 -7.11
C MET A 262 -18.75 -3.70 -6.21
N GLY A 263 -17.91 -2.70 -6.50
CA GLY A 263 -17.72 -1.51 -5.70
C GLY A 263 -16.24 -1.29 -5.37
N THR A 264 -15.99 -0.42 -4.39
CA THR A 264 -14.62 -0.05 -3.99
C THR A 264 -14.45 -0.14 -2.48
N LEU A 265 -13.21 -0.35 -2.02
CA LEU A 265 -12.83 -0.17 -0.62
C LEU A 265 -12.30 1.25 -0.42
N ARG A 266 -12.54 1.79 0.77
CA ARG A 266 -11.97 3.06 1.24
C ARG A 266 -10.61 2.83 1.88
N GLU A 267 -9.79 3.85 1.90
CA GLU A 267 -8.56 3.82 2.68
C GLU A 267 -8.86 3.48 4.14
N GLY A 268 -8.11 2.51 4.68
CA GLY A 268 -8.30 2.01 6.03
C GLY A 268 -9.49 1.05 6.20
N GLU A 269 -10.31 0.81 5.17
CA GLU A 269 -11.38 -0.18 5.26
C GLU A 269 -10.81 -1.57 5.54
N ILE A 270 -11.32 -2.22 6.58
CA ILE A 270 -10.85 -3.52 7.03
C ILE A 270 -11.65 -4.61 6.33
N VAL A 271 -10.92 -5.53 5.71
CA VAL A 271 -11.45 -6.77 5.15
C VAL A 271 -10.72 -7.97 5.76
N THR A 272 -11.35 -9.14 5.70
CA THR A 272 -10.76 -10.39 6.20
C THR A 272 -10.34 -11.25 5.03
N ILE A 273 -9.08 -11.68 5.00
CA ILE A 273 -8.57 -12.66 4.03
C ILE A 273 -9.33 -13.98 4.21
N THR A 274 -9.89 -14.54 3.15
CA THR A 274 -10.72 -15.77 3.21
C THR A 274 -10.03 -17.00 2.67
N GLY A 275 -8.87 -16.87 2.01
CA GLY A 275 -8.10 -17.95 1.43
C GLY A 275 -6.71 -17.52 1.00
N PRO A 276 -5.92 -18.42 0.42
CA PRO A 276 -4.64 -18.07 -0.20
C PRO A 276 -4.88 -17.07 -1.35
N PHE A 277 -3.83 -16.37 -1.74
CA PHE A 277 -3.90 -15.51 -2.92
C PHE A 277 -4.02 -16.35 -4.21
N GLU A 278 -4.48 -15.72 -5.26
CA GLU A 278 -4.63 -16.27 -6.59
C GLU A 278 -3.89 -15.36 -7.60
N TYR A 279 -3.45 -15.96 -8.71
CA TYR A 279 -2.80 -15.23 -9.80
C TYR A 279 -3.84 -14.60 -10.73
N GLU A 280 -3.40 -13.67 -11.58
CA GLU A 280 -4.26 -13.06 -12.59
C GLU A 280 -4.83 -14.14 -13.55
N GLU A 281 -6.15 -14.18 -13.72
CA GLU A 281 -6.80 -15.14 -14.62
C GLU A 281 -6.49 -14.91 -16.09
N VAL A 282 -6.22 -13.64 -16.47
CA VAL A 282 -5.91 -13.30 -17.86
C VAL A 282 -4.41 -13.41 -18.08
N SER A 283 -3.97 -14.51 -18.67
CA SER A 283 -2.58 -14.93 -18.78
C SER A 283 -1.66 -13.90 -19.46
N THR A 284 -2.20 -13.02 -20.30
CA THR A 284 -1.44 -11.97 -21.01
C THR A 284 -1.24 -10.69 -20.21
N LYS A 285 -1.85 -10.54 -19.04
CA LYS A 285 -1.72 -9.34 -18.21
C LYS A 285 -0.45 -9.36 -17.40
N LYS A 286 0.33 -8.27 -17.50
CA LYS A 286 1.60 -8.10 -16.79
C LYS A 286 1.42 -7.58 -15.37
N ASN A 287 0.66 -8.28 -14.54
CA ASN A 287 0.52 -7.91 -13.14
C ASN A 287 1.61 -8.56 -12.32
N HIS A 288 2.39 -7.77 -11.59
CA HIS A 288 3.35 -8.29 -10.62
C HIS A 288 2.64 -8.72 -9.33
N PHE A 289 1.58 -8.02 -8.94
CA PHE A 289 0.78 -8.33 -7.75
C PHE A 289 -0.06 -9.61 -7.93
N VAL A 290 -0.60 -10.09 -6.82
CA VAL A 290 -1.55 -11.20 -6.74
C VAL A 290 -2.90 -10.72 -6.19
N TRP A 291 -3.90 -11.58 -6.23
CA TRP A 291 -5.25 -11.28 -5.78
C TRP A 291 -5.58 -12.04 -4.51
N TYR A 292 -6.01 -11.34 -3.46
CA TYR A 292 -6.52 -12.00 -2.26
C TYR A 292 -8.03 -12.10 -2.29
N PRO A 293 -8.59 -13.32 -2.05
CA PRO A 293 -10.00 -13.45 -1.74
C PRO A 293 -10.25 -12.85 -0.36
N VAL A 294 -11.17 -11.89 -0.29
CA VAL A 294 -11.48 -11.18 0.94
C VAL A 294 -12.98 -11.13 1.21
N LYS A 295 -13.33 -10.88 2.48
CA LYS A 295 -14.70 -10.68 2.94
C LYS A 295 -14.81 -9.35 3.67
N ARG A 296 -15.77 -8.54 3.28
CA ARG A 296 -16.19 -7.33 3.98
C ARG A 296 -16.93 -7.65 5.28
N ASN A 297 -17.12 -6.64 6.13
CA ASN A 297 -17.85 -6.80 7.40
C ASN A 297 -19.34 -7.12 7.19
N ASP A 298 -19.94 -6.70 6.07
CA ASP A 298 -21.32 -7.04 5.67
C ASP A 298 -21.48 -8.48 5.15
N GLY A 299 -20.37 -9.23 5.07
CA GLY A 299 -20.36 -10.61 4.58
C GLY A 299 -20.08 -10.75 3.08
N THR A 300 -20.06 -9.66 2.30
CA THR A 300 -19.79 -9.68 0.87
C THR A 300 -18.37 -10.20 0.60
N LYS A 301 -18.22 -11.14 -0.34
CA LYS A 301 -16.94 -11.76 -0.73
C LYS A 301 -16.53 -11.29 -2.11
N GLY A 302 -15.23 -11.11 -2.32
CA GLY A 302 -14.64 -10.73 -3.60
C GLY A 302 -13.12 -10.74 -3.54
N TYR A 303 -12.47 -10.11 -4.51
CA TYR A 303 -11.03 -10.09 -4.68
C TYR A 303 -10.47 -8.67 -4.64
N VAL A 304 -9.31 -8.53 -4.01
CA VAL A 304 -8.54 -7.27 -3.96
C VAL A 304 -7.09 -7.57 -4.32
N ALA A 305 -6.49 -6.71 -5.14
CA ALA A 305 -5.07 -6.81 -5.47
C ALA A 305 -4.20 -6.60 -4.22
N SER A 306 -3.17 -7.41 -4.06
CA SER A 306 -2.26 -7.38 -2.90
C SER A 306 -1.60 -6.01 -2.70
N SER A 307 -1.32 -5.27 -3.77
CA SER A 307 -0.78 -3.91 -3.77
C SER A 307 -1.53 -2.94 -2.87
N TYR A 308 -2.84 -3.11 -2.78
CA TYR A 308 -3.74 -2.21 -2.07
C TYR A 308 -4.14 -2.71 -0.68
N LEU A 309 -3.48 -3.73 -0.16
CA LEU A 309 -3.71 -4.26 1.17
C LEU A 309 -2.51 -4.01 2.08
N ASN A 310 -2.77 -3.70 3.34
CA ASN A 310 -1.76 -3.59 4.36
C ASN A 310 -2.15 -4.38 5.62
N TYR A 311 -1.16 -4.73 6.42
CA TYR A 311 -1.41 -5.34 7.71
C TYR A 311 -2.26 -4.39 8.53
N SER A 312 -3.41 -4.84 8.97
CA SER A 312 -4.16 -4.14 10.00
C SER A 312 -3.33 -4.19 11.28
N ALA A 313 -3.07 -3.04 11.89
CA ALA A 313 -2.36 -3.02 13.17
C ALA A 313 -3.07 -3.97 14.14
N SER A 314 -2.40 -5.05 14.54
CA SER A 314 -2.87 -5.90 15.63
C SER A 314 -2.87 -5.04 16.88
N THR A 315 -4.03 -4.89 17.52
CA THR A 315 -4.19 -4.18 18.77
C THR A 315 -3.21 -4.74 19.81
N PRO A 316 -2.26 -3.96 20.35
CA PRO A 316 -1.58 -4.34 21.59
C PRO A 316 -2.63 -4.27 22.72
N THR A 317 -2.59 -5.22 23.65
CA THR A 317 -3.37 -5.24 24.88
C THR A 317 -3.20 -3.91 25.65
N PRO A 318 -4.27 -3.32 26.20
CA PRO A 318 -4.37 -1.88 26.36
C PRO A 318 -3.72 -1.35 27.63
N THR A 319 -2.98 -0.26 27.47
CA THR A 319 -2.93 0.82 28.46
C THR A 319 -3.87 1.92 27.92
N PRO A 320 -4.75 2.53 28.71
CA PRO A 320 -5.89 3.26 28.21
C PRO A 320 -5.51 4.59 27.59
N PRO A 321 -5.73 4.76 26.32
CA PRO A 321 -5.76 6.05 25.66
C PRO A 321 -7.05 6.24 24.85
N VAL A 322 -7.33 7.43 24.57
CA VAL A 322 -8.44 7.94 23.77
C VAL A 322 -8.67 7.08 22.50
N THR A 323 -9.72 6.30 22.50
CA THR A 323 -10.14 5.38 21.44
C THR A 323 -10.67 6.12 20.22
N PRO A 324 -10.21 5.79 18.96
CA PRO A 324 -11.05 6.02 17.77
C PRO A 324 -12.22 5.01 17.81
N PRO A 325 -13.43 5.41 17.45
CA PRO A 325 -14.59 4.56 17.64
C PRO A 325 -14.58 3.35 16.72
N THR A 326 -14.74 2.20 17.30
CA THR A 326 -15.09 0.91 16.71
C THR A 326 -16.26 1.07 15.73
N THR A 327 -16.16 0.49 14.53
CA THR A 327 -17.29 0.26 13.63
C THR A 327 -18.20 -0.82 14.22
N GLY A 328 -18.84 -0.50 15.32
CA GLY A 328 -20.06 -1.13 15.80
C GLY A 328 -21.16 -0.13 15.54
N ASN A 329 -22.36 -0.60 15.33
CA ASN A 329 -23.54 0.24 15.21
C ASN A 329 -23.59 1.20 16.41
N VAL A 330 -22.96 2.38 16.26
CA VAL A 330 -22.89 3.36 17.36
C VAL A 330 -24.29 3.88 17.53
N ASP A 331 -24.86 3.58 18.68
CA ASP A 331 -26.18 4.07 19.03
C ASP A 331 -26.15 5.61 19.12
N VAL A 332 -26.63 6.25 18.05
CA VAL A 332 -26.71 7.73 17.98
C VAL A 332 -27.70 8.32 18.99
N SER A 333 -28.56 7.49 19.62
CA SER A 333 -29.47 7.93 20.67
C SER A 333 -28.75 8.38 21.93
N LYS A 334 -27.46 8.06 22.08
CA LYS A 334 -26.58 8.59 23.16
C LYS A 334 -26.36 10.10 23.09
N PHE A 335 -26.62 10.74 21.97
CA PHE A 335 -26.47 12.18 21.81
C PHE A 335 -27.78 12.87 22.08
N ALA A 336 -27.81 13.70 23.12
CA ALA A 336 -29.05 14.33 23.62
C ALA A 336 -29.73 15.25 22.60
N ASP A 337 -28.99 15.73 21.60
CA ASP A 337 -29.50 16.57 20.53
C ASP A 337 -29.74 15.79 19.20
N TYR A 338 -29.65 14.45 19.24
CA TYR A 338 -30.06 13.63 18.09
C TYR A 338 -31.58 13.52 18.02
N ASN A 339 -32.13 13.78 16.86
CA ASN A 339 -33.54 13.62 16.59
C ASN A 339 -33.72 12.95 15.19
N ALA A 340 -34.27 11.74 15.19
CA ALA A 340 -34.44 10.92 14.00
C ALA A 340 -35.36 11.55 12.94
N ASN A 341 -36.21 12.52 13.33
CA ASN A 341 -37.09 13.22 12.38
C ASN A 341 -36.44 14.42 11.66
N GLN A 342 -35.20 14.70 11.97
CA GLN A 342 -34.48 15.79 11.34
C GLN A 342 -33.88 15.37 9.98
N TYR A 343 -33.81 16.32 9.01
CA TYR A 343 -33.30 16.08 7.67
C TYR A 343 -31.86 15.55 7.63
N TRP A 344 -31.07 15.79 8.66
CA TRP A 344 -29.67 15.37 8.77
C TRP A 344 -29.49 14.06 9.57
N ALA A 345 -30.56 13.46 10.09
CA ALA A 345 -30.47 12.35 11.04
C ALA A 345 -29.71 11.14 10.47
N GLU A 346 -30.07 10.69 9.27
CA GLU A 346 -29.41 9.56 8.60
C GLU A 346 -27.96 9.90 8.20
N ASP A 347 -27.70 11.14 7.80
CA ASP A 347 -26.33 11.58 7.48
C ASP A 347 -25.43 11.53 8.72
N PHE A 348 -25.90 11.99 9.89
CA PHE A 348 -25.14 11.89 11.13
C PHE A 348 -24.98 10.46 11.61
N LYS A 349 -26.01 9.63 11.50
CA LYS A 349 -25.95 8.21 11.84
C LYS A 349 -24.87 7.52 11.02
N TRP A 350 -24.86 7.75 9.71
CA TRP A 350 -23.81 7.28 8.81
C TRP A 350 -22.43 7.81 9.23
N ALA A 351 -22.26 9.13 9.43
CA ALA A 351 -20.98 9.77 9.74
C ALA A 351 -20.39 9.32 11.09
N VAL A 352 -21.23 9.07 12.08
CA VAL A 352 -20.83 8.51 13.38
C VAL A 352 -20.43 7.05 13.22
N ASN A 353 -21.20 6.25 12.49
CA ASN A 353 -20.92 4.84 12.27
C ASN A 353 -19.58 4.61 11.53
N ILE A 354 -19.22 5.47 10.57
CA ILE A 354 -17.94 5.37 9.85
C ILE A 354 -16.79 6.12 10.55
N GLY A 355 -17.06 6.77 11.69
CA GLY A 355 -16.05 7.39 12.56
C GLY A 355 -15.54 8.76 12.12
N ILE A 356 -16.11 9.40 11.09
CA ILE A 356 -15.69 10.76 10.69
C ILE A 356 -16.20 11.85 11.63
N ILE A 357 -17.29 11.55 12.39
CA ILE A 357 -17.83 12.39 13.45
C ILE A 357 -17.86 11.58 14.77
N SER A 358 -17.25 12.12 15.82
CA SER A 358 -17.27 11.51 17.17
C SER A 358 -18.23 12.22 18.14
N GLY A 359 -18.81 13.36 17.75
CA GLY A 359 -19.59 14.22 18.64
C GLY A 359 -18.73 14.93 19.70
N TYR A 360 -19.40 15.58 20.63
CA TYR A 360 -18.80 16.21 21.80
C TYR A 360 -19.30 15.47 23.04
N LEU A 361 -18.38 14.84 23.76
CA LEU A 361 -18.72 14.01 24.92
C LEU A 361 -18.67 14.83 26.19
N ASN A 362 -19.66 14.62 27.07
CA ASN A 362 -19.76 15.23 28.40
C ASN A 362 -19.57 16.75 28.39
N VAL A 363 -20.26 17.44 27.48
CA VAL A 363 -20.24 18.93 27.39
C VAL A 363 -21.52 19.52 27.94
N LYS A 364 -21.44 20.73 28.50
CA LYS A 364 -22.62 21.43 28.99
C LYS A 364 -23.57 21.74 27.84
N ASN A 365 -24.77 21.20 27.87
CA ASN A 365 -25.83 21.48 26.92
C ASN A 365 -26.46 22.84 27.27
N PRO A 366 -26.37 23.84 26.35
CA PRO A 366 -26.90 25.18 26.65
C PRO A 366 -28.44 25.20 26.83
N SER A 367 -29.16 24.24 26.25
CA SER A 367 -30.61 24.14 26.33
C SER A 367 -31.10 23.51 27.65
N THR A 368 -30.36 22.57 28.21
CA THR A 368 -30.75 21.84 29.42
C THR A 368 -29.93 22.21 30.66
N GLY A 369 -28.78 22.86 30.49
CA GLY A 369 -27.80 23.15 31.51
C GLY A 369 -27.02 21.94 32.03
N LYS A 370 -27.33 20.72 31.56
CA LYS A 370 -26.71 19.46 31.97
C LYS A 370 -25.49 19.14 31.15
N TYR A 371 -24.61 18.27 31.66
CA TYR A 371 -23.50 17.71 30.90
C TYR A 371 -23.97 16.48 30.12
N GLU A 372 -23.93 16.54 28.81
CA GLU A 372 -24.49 15.54 27.90
C GLU A 372 -23.56 15.34 26.70
N ASN A 373 -23.75 14.24 25.97
CA ASN A 373 -23.10 14.04 24.68
C ASN A 373 -23.91 14.75 23.59
N LEU A 374 -23.27 15.54 22.72
CA LEU A 374 -23.92 16.34 21.69
C LEU A 374 -23.29 16.16 20.31
N LEU A 375 -24.10 16.14 19.27
CA LEU A 375 -23.66 16.19 17.86
C LEU A 375 -23.44 17.62 17.38
N LYS A 376 -24.19 18.56 17.90
CA LYS A 376 -24.21 19.99 17.53
C LYS A 376 -24.43 20.23 16.03
N PRO A 377 -25.51 19.71 15.43
CA PRO A 377 -25.70 19.71 13.97
C PRO A 377 -25.72 21.10 13.33
N TYR A 378 -26.24 22.10 14.04
CA TYR A 378 -26.39 23.47 13.54
C TYR A 378 -25.19 24.38 13.85
N THR A 379 -24.17 23.88 14.53
CA THR A 379 -22.95 24.64 14.79
C THR A 379 -22.12 24.73 13.52
N ASN A 380 -21.61 25.93 13.19
CA ASN A 380 -20.68 26.12 12.11
C ASN A 380 -19.37 25.33 12.37
N LEU A 381 -18.77 24.87 11.30
CA LEU A 381 -17.44 24.24 11.35
C LEU A 381 -16.35 25.28 11.13
N THR A 382 -15.28 25.17 11.90
CA THR A 382 -14.05 25.87 11.55
C THR A 382 -13.31 25.13 10.42
N GLU A 383 -12.41 25.83 9.73
CA GLU A 383 -11.58 25.21 8.68
C GLU A 383 -10.82 23.98 9.20
N ASN A 384 -10.21 24.08 10.40
CA ASN A 384 -9.51 22.94 11.00
C ASN A 384 -10.42 21.75 11.33
N GLN A 385 -11.63 21.99 11.81
CA GLN A 385 -12.59 20.92 12.08
C GLN A 385 -13.05 20.22 10.79
N MET A 386 -13.27 21.00 9.74
CA MET A 386 -13.61 20.46 8.43
C MET A 386 -12.46 19.63 7.84
N LEU A 387 -11.22 20.09 7.93
CA LEU A 387 -10.05 19.32 7.53
C LEU A 387 -9.91 18.01 8.32
N THR A 388 -10.24 18.02 9.62
CA THR A 388 -10.27 16.78 10.42
C THR A 388 -11.28 15.77 9.87
N ILE A 389 -12.49 16.23 9.51
CA ILE A 389 -13.53 15.37 8.91
C ILE A 389 -13.05 14.87 7.52
N LEU A 390 -12.51 15.76 6.70
CA LEU A 390 -11.97 15.43 5.37
C LEU A 390 -10.91 14.33 5.47
N PHE A 391 -9.93 14.49 6.35
CA PHE A 391 -8.83 13.52 6.46
C PHE A 391 -9.26 12.24 7.19
N ARG A 392 -10.21 12.28 8.08
CA ARG A 392 -10.84 11.06 8.62
C ARG A 392 -11.57 10.27 7.54
N TYR A 393 -12.10 10.94 6.54
CA TYR A 393 -12.79 10.32 5.42
C TYR A 393 -11.83 9.83 4.33
N PHE A 394 -10.91 10.67 3.85
CA PHE A 394 -10.03 10.36 2.72
C PHE A 394 -8.69 9.73 3.12
N LYS A 395 -8.14 10.08 4.29
CA LYS A 395 -6.78 9.73 4.72
C LYS A 395 -6.69 9.37 6.22
N PRO A 396 -7.52 8.45 6.72
CA PRO A 396 -7.59 8.16 8.16
C PRO A 396 -6.27 7.66 8.73
N SER A 397 -5.53 6.82 8.00
CA SER A 397 -4.23 6.28 8.43
C SER A 397 -3.17 7.36 8.54
N GLU A 398 -3.11 8.30 7.58
CA GLU A 398 -2.15 9.40 7.61
C GLU A 398 -2.48 10.39 8.74
N LEU A 399 -3.76 10.69 8.96
CA LEU A 399 -4.18 11.52 10.07
C LEU A 399 -3.74 10.93 11.42
N ALA A 400 -3.85 9.62 11.59
CA ALA A 400 -3.44 8.91 12.79
C ALA A 400 -1.91 8.88 12.97
N SER A 401 -1.16 8.66 11.90
CA SER A 401 0.30 8.53 11.94
C SER A 401 1.04 9.87 12.09
N THR A 402 0.42 10.98 11.72
CA THR A 402 1.05 12.32 11.72
C THR A 402 0.96 13.03 13.08
N ASN A 403 0.35 12.42 14.11
CA ASN A 403 0.14 13.02 15.43
C ASN A 403 1.42 13.19 16.29
N ALA A 404 2.57 12.66 15.87
CA ALA A 404 3.83 12.86 16.56
C ALA A 404 4.39 14.28 16.25
N ASN A 405 4.82 15.02 17.30
CA ASN A 405 5.48 16.34 17.18
C ASN A 405 4.60 17.49 16.63
N THR A 406 3.40 17.65 17.17
CA THR A 406 2.53 18.78 16.82
C THR A 406 2.98 20.05 17.58
N THR A 407 3.09 21.15 16.87
CA THR A 407 3.43 22.46 17.45
C THR A 407 2.20 23.28 17.85
N TRP A 408 1.02 22.92 17.34
CA TRP A 408 -0.27 23.53 17.64
C TRP A 408 -1.42 22.60 17.21
N TYR A 409 -2.65 22.87 17.69
CA TYR A 409 -3.81 21.98 17.56
C TYR A 409 -4.26 21.66 16.10
N GLY A 410 -3.92 22.49 15.11
CA GLY A 410 -4.24 22.28 13.69
C GLY A 410 -3.07 21.76 12.87
N ASP A 411 -1.89 21.61 13.45
CA ASP A 411 -0.65 21.32 12.74
C ASP A 411 -0.75 20.13 11.80
N VAL A 412 -1.30 19.01 12.27
CA VAL A 412 -1.48 17.78 11.50
C VAL A 412 -2.33 18.03 10.24
N ASN A 413 -3.49 18.65 10.42
CA ASN A 413 -4.43 18.92 9.33
C ASN A 413 -3.82 19.83 8.26
N TYR A 414 -3.10 20.87 8.67
CA TYR A 414 -2.49 21.81 7.72
C TYR A 414 -1.22 21.27 7.06
N ARG A 415 -0.48 20.36 7.70
CA ARG A 415 0.60 19.60 7.05
C ARG A 415 0.04 18.67 5.97
N LEU A 416 -1.01 17.93 6.28
CA LEU A 416 -1.69 17.09 5.29
C LEU A 416 -2.29 17.93 4.16
N ALA A 417 -2.95 19.05 4.48
CA ALA A 417 -3.48 19.96 3.47
C ALA A 417 -2.38 20.48 2.51
N THR A 418 -1.19 20.77 3.04
CA THR A 418 -0.02 21.15 2.23
C THR A 418 0.47 19.98 1.38
N LYS A 419 0.58 18.78 1.94
CA LYS A 419 0.98 17.55 1.23
C LYS A 419 0.07 17.29 0.03
N TYR A 420 -1.24 17.47 0.20
CA TYR A 420 -2.23 17.24 -0.86
C TYR A 420 -2.55 18.48 -1.70
N SER A 421 -1.78 19.56 -1.59
CA SER A 421 -1.96 20.82 -2.32
C SER A 421 -3.38 21.38 -2.23
N LEU A 422 -4.03 21.21 -1.06
CA LEU A 422 -5.39 21.69 -0.83
C LEU A 422 -5.40 23.23 -0.68
N PRO A 423 -6.40 23.92 -1.22
CA PRO A 423 -6.49 25.38 -1.22
C PRO A 423 -7.02 25.93 0.12
N VAL A 424 -6.33 25.58 1.21
CA VAL A 424 -6.62 26.14 2.54
C VAL A 424 -6.27 27.61 2.62
N LEU A 425 -6.94 28.34 3.52
CA LEU A 425 -6.65 29.74 3.76
C LEU A 425 -5.39 29.87 4.64
N GLY A 426 -4.59 30.90 4.35
CA GLY A 426 -3.35 31.18 5.07
C GLY A 426 -2.08 30.66 4.36
N ALA A 427 -1.18 31.57 4.05
CA ALA A 427 0.04 31.29 3.31
C ALA A 427 1.18 30.70 4.16
N ASN A 428 1.21 30.97 5.45
CA ASN A 428 2.25 30.52 6.40
C ASN A 428 1.64 30.02 7.71
N THR A 429 2.46 29.50 8.61
CA THR A 429 1.99 28.93 9.89
C THR A 429 1.18 29.93 10.73
N ALA A 430 1.62 31.17 10.86
CA ALA A 430 0.94 32.18 11.67
C ALA A 430 -0.46 32.52 11.09
N SER A 431 -0.57 32.70 9.77
CA SER A 431 -1.86 32.97 9.10
C SER A 431 -2.79 31.74 9.14
N LYS A 432 -2.25 30.51 9.03
CA LYS A 432 -3.02 29.27 9.22
C LYS A 432 -3.56 29.13 10.63
N GLN A 433 -2.76 29.44 11.66
CA GLN A 433 -3.21 29.47 13.06
C GLN A 433 -4.34 30.46 13.29
N ALA A 434 -4.24 31.66 12.71
CA ALA A 434 -5.26 32.70 12.81
C ALA A 434 -6.60 32.32 12.14
N ILE A 435 -6.56 31.46 11.12
CA ILE A 435 -7.72 31.08 10.32
C ILE A 435 -8.32 29.75 10.81
N ALA A 436 -7.52 28.84 11.36
CA ALA A 436 -7.94 27.51 11.76
C ALA A 436 -9.20 27.47 12.66
N GLY A 437 -9.37 28.48 13.49
CA GLY A 437 -10.53 28.67 14.37
C GLY A 437 -11.69 29.46 13.77
N LYS A 438 -11.59 29.94 12.53
CA LYS A 438 -12.67 30.66 11.85
C LYS A 438 -13.58 29.71 11.11
N ASP A 439 -14.85 30.10 10.98
CA ASP A 439 -15.85 29.37 10.24
C ASP A 439 -15.42 29.20 8.78
N ILE A 440 -15.51 27.97 8.26
CA ILE A 440 -15.30 27.72 6.85
C ILE A 440 -16.54 28.10 6.04
N THR A 441 -16.34 28.72 4.88
CA THR A 441 -17.43 28.99 3.97
C THR A 441 -17.77 27.80 3.09
N ARG A 442 -18.98 27.73 2.57
CA ARG A 442 -19.44 26.68 1.63
C ARG A 442 -18.56 26.62 0.39
N GLY A 443 -18.13 27.79 -0.12
CA GLY A 443 -17.25 27.87 -1.29
C GLY A 443 -15.85 27.33 -1.05
N ASN A 444 -15.25 27.62 0.11
CA ASN A 444 -13.94 27.08 0.48
C ASN A 444 -14.01 25.58 0.74
N PHE A 445 -15.07 25.11 1.40
CA PHE A 445 -15.31 23.67 1.56
C PHE A 445 -15.40 22.97 0.20
N ALA A 446 -16.19 23.52 -0.74
CA ALA A 446 -16.31 22.94 -2.09
C ALA A 446 -14.94 22.84 -2.79
N ARG A 447 -14.13 23.91 -2.74
CA ARG A 447 -12.78 23.92 -3.31
C ARG A 447 -11.90 22.82 -2.69
N ILE A 448 -11.88 22.71 -1.37
CA ILE A 448 -11.05 21.74 -0.66
C ILE A 448 -11.49 20.31 -0.99
N LEU A 449 -12.81 20.03 -0.93
CA LEU A 449 -13.36 18.69 -1.23
C LEU A 449 -13.04 18.27 -2.66
N VAL A 450 -13.27 19.14 -3.64
CA VAL A 450 -13.06 18.81 -5.06
C VAL A 450 -11.57 18.80 -5.41
N SER A 451 -10.75 19.63 -4.78
CA SER A 451 -9.28 19.52 -4.90
C SER A 451 -8.76 18.18 -4.40
N MET A 452 -9.31 17.70 -3.28
CA MET A 452 -8.98 16.37 -2.76
C MET A 452 -9.42 15.24 -3.70
N HIS A 453 -10.60 15.39 -4.32
CA HIS A 453 -11.11 14.43 -5.31
C HIS A 453 -10.20 14.31 -6.54
N TYR A 454 -9.74 15.43 -7.08
CA TYR A 454 -8.92 15.47 -8.30
C TYR A 454 -7.39 15.33 -8.04
N GLY A 455 -6.95 15.41 -6.77
CA GLY A 455 -5.53 15.47 -6.43
C GLY A 455 -4.81 16.73 -6.93
N LYS A 456 -5.55 17.80 -7.23
CA LYS A 456 -5.03 19.10 -7.69
C LYS A 456 -5.92 20.25 -7.24
N THR A 457 -5.34 21.42 -7.05
CA THR A 457 -6.11 22.63 -6.72
C THR A 457 -7.08 23.02 -7.85
N VAL A 458 -8.33 23.28 -7.50
CA VAL A 458 -9.37 23.79 -8.41
C VAL A 458 -9.84 25.17 -7.96
N SER A 459 -10.45 25.93 -8.87
CA SER A 459 -11.14 27.18 -8.56
C SER A 459 -12.48 26.93 -7.83
N GLN A 460 -12.99 27.95 -7.13
CA GLN A 460 -14.30 27.86 -6.47
C GLN A 460 -15.43 27.59 -7.47
N SER A 461 -15.40 28.24 -8.64
CA SER A 461 -16.41 28.06 -9.68
C SER A 461 -16.41 26.64 -10.24
N GLU A 462 -15.23 26.06 -10.52
CA GLU A 462 -15.08 24.68 -10.97
C GLU A 462 -15.58 23.70 -9.90
N ALA A 463 -15.25 23.95 -8.62
CA ALA A 463 -15.68 23.10 -7.52
C ALA A 463 -17.21 23.11 -7.36
N ILE A 464 -17.85 24.29 -7.38
CA ILE A 464 -19.31 24.39 -7.26
C ILE A 464 -19.99 23.76 -8.48
N LYS A 465 -19.45 23.96 -9.69
CA LYS A 465 -19.93 23.29 -10.89
C LYS A 465 -19.85 21.76 -10.75
N PHE A 466 -18.72 21.22 -10.27
CA PHE A 466 -18.55 19.78 -10.02
C PHE A 466 -19.62 19.25 -9.05
N LEU A 467 -19.86 19.95 -7.94
CA LEU A 467 -20.88 19.53 -6.95
C LEU A 467 -22.28 19.46 -7.56
N ARG A 468 -22.62 20.38 -8.47
CA ARG A 468 -23.92 20.37 -9.19
C ARG A 468 -23.99 19.24 -10.20
N ASP A 469 -23.00 19.16 -11.08
CA ASP A 469 -23.00 18.22 -12.21
C ASP A 469 -23.06 16.75 -11.72
N ASN A 470 -22.54 16.50 -10.52
CA ASN A 470 -22.55 15.18 -9.90
C ASN A 470 -23.65 14.98 -8.84
N GLY A 471 -24.59 15.92 -8.69
CA GLY A 471 -25.72 15.74 -7.76
C GLY A 471 -25.37 15.84 -6.27
N LEU A 472 -24.18 16.34 -5.93
CA LEU A 472 -23.75 16.55 -4.54
C LEU A 472 -24.50 17.71 -3.88
N THR A 473 -25.06 18.61 -4.66
CA THR A 473 -25.93 19.68 -4.23
C THR A 473 -27.16 19.77 -5.12
N THR A 474 -28.29 20.22 -4.57
CA THR A 474 -29.55 20.45 -5.30
C THR A 474 -29.68 21.87 -5.88
N THR A 475 -28.73 22.76 -5.55
CA THR A 475 -28.73 24.15 -6.04
C THR A 475 -28.44 24.22 -7.53
N LYS A 476 -29.11 25.08 -8.26
CA LYS A 476 -28.99 25.20 -9.71
C LYS A 476 -27.99 26.28 -10.15
N THR A 477 -27.76 27.29 -9.32
CA THR A 477 -26.87 28.43 -9.62
C THR A 477 -25.80 28.59 -8.52
N ASN A 478 -24.79 29.43 -8.79
CA ASN A 478 -23.78 29.78 -7.80
C ASN A 478 -24.38 30.62 -6.67
N GLU A 479 -25.33 31.46 -6.98
CA GLU A 479 -26.06 32.33 -6.03
C GLU A 479 -26.88 31.48 -5.07
N GLU A 480 -27.58 30.46 -5.57
CA GLU A 480 -28.32 29.51 -4.73
C GLU A 480 -27.40 28.68 -3.85
N PHE A 481 -26.16 28.35 -4.31
CA PHE A 481 -25.20 27.65 -3.54
C PHE A 481 -24.69 28.42 -2.33
N LYS A 482 -24.74 29.75 -2.40
CA LYS A 482 -24.33 30.67 -1.34
C LYS A 482 -22.88 30.40 -0.86
N PRO A 483 -21.89 30.60 -1.73
CA PRO A 483 -20.52 30.21 -1.45
C PRO A 483 -19.88 30.95 -0.27
N ASN A 484 -20.39 32.10 0.12
CA ASN A 484 -19.86 32.92 1.23
C ASN A 484 -20.51 32.60 2.57
N ASP A 485 -21.58 31.81 2.61
CA ASP A 485 -22.22 31.42 3.87
C ASP A 485 -21.38 30.40 4.61
N SER A 486 -21.40 30.44 5.94
CA SER A 486 -20.74 29.46 6.79
C SER A 486 -21.35 28.05 6.62
N LEU A 487 -20.52 27.04 6.78
CA LEU A 487 -20.92 25.65 6.63
C LEU A 487 -21.17 25.03 8.02
N THR A 488 -22.36 24.48 8.22
CA THR A 488 -22.68 23.78 9.47
C THR A 488 -22.20 22.33 9.44
N ARG A 489 -22.12 21.71 10.62
CA ARG A 489 -21.79 20.29 10.76
C ARG A 489 -22.79 19.41 10.00
N ALA A 490 -24.11 19.72 10.08
CA ALA A 490 -25.13 18.99 9.35
C ALA A 490 -24.92 19.05 7.81
N HIS A 491 -24.64 20.23 7.28
CA HIS A 491 -24.34 20.36 5.85
C HIS A 491 -23.09 19.55 5.44
N THR A 492 -22.04 19.57 6.29
CA THR A 492 -20.79 18.85 6.00
C THR A 492 -21.03 17.35 5.91
N VAL A 493 -21.69 16.76 6.89
CA VAL A 493 -21.94 15.30 6.87
C VAL A 493 -22.86 14.92 5.71
N ALA A 494 -23.83 15.75 5.35
CA ALA A 494 -24.69 15.50 4.20
C ALA A 494 -23.91 15.51 2.87
N PHE A 495 -22.93 16.41 2.72
CA PHE A 495 -22.05 16.41 1.54
C PHE A 495 -21.18 15.16 1.47
N PHE A 496 -20.57 14.74 2.57
CA PHE A 496 -19.76 13.54 2.60
C PHE A 496 -20.60 12.27 2.39
N HIS A 497 -21.80 12.19 2.95
CA HIS A 497 -22.68 11.04 2.74
C HIS A 497 -23.15 10.93 1.28
N ARG A 498 -23.52 12.04 0.63
CA ARG A 498 -23.82 12.04 -0.81
C ARG A 498 -22.60 11.71 -1.67
N TYR A 499 -21.43 12.23 -1.29
CA TYR A 499 -20.18 11.90 -1.97
C TYR A 499 -19.92 10.38 -1.90
N GLU A 500 -20.14 9.77 -0.75
CA GLU A 500 -20.06 8.34 -0.57
C GLU A 500 -21.00 7.58 -1.49
N GLN A 501 -22.28 8.00 -1.52
CA GLN A 501 -23.31 7.35 -2.34
C GLN A 501 -23.04 7.45 -3.85
N ILE A 502 -22.39 8.53 -4.29
CA ILE A 502 -22.15 8.78 -5.74
C ILE A 502 -20.84 8.16 -6.22
N PHE A 503 -19.79 8.21 -5.42
CA PHE A 503 -18.44 7.85 -5.88
C PHE A 503 -17.90 6.56 -5.28
N ASN A 504 -18.50 6.05 -4.19
CA ASN A 504 -18.01 4.89 -3.47
C ASN A 504 -19.06 3.74 -3.33
N ASN A 505 -20.29 3.92 -3.86
CA ASN A 505 -21.31 2.87 -3.97
C ASN A 505 -21.25 2.14 -5.32
#